data_c4dfc999c14fdb74960418e77df4335b
#
_entry.id   c4dfc999c14fdb74960418e77df4335b
#
_cell.length_a   1.000
_cell.length_b   1.000
_cell.length_c   1.000
_cell.angle_alpha   90.00
_cell.angle_beta   90.00
_cell.angle_gamma   90.00
#
_symmetry.space_group_name_H-M   'P 1'
#
loop_
_entity.id
_entity.type
_entity.pdbx_description
1 polymer ?
#
loop_
_entity_poly.entity_id
_entity_poly.type
_entity_poly.pdbx_seq_one_letter_code
_entity_poly.pdbx_strand_id
1 'polypeptide(L)'
;MSYNVAIVGSTGAVGREMLETLSYRKFPCKNVYALASKSSLGKEVSFGEDKVLKVKALEDFDFSKADIALFSAGSDVSKKFAPIAGKNKCIVIDNSSFFRMDKDVPLIVPEVNPNHITDFKKKNIIANPNCSTIQMVTALSPLHKEFIIKKVYVSTYQAVSGAGKAAMDELFNQTKGVYVNDSSMPEQFTKKISFNVIPHIDVFMDDGSTKEEWKMSVETNKILDKNIQVTAHCVRVPVFIGHSEAIFIECEKEINEEKARSILRKADGVTVVDHRADEGYVTPAEVAGEDDVYISRIRQNNFNKNNLVFWCVSDNLRKGAALNAVQIAELLISKKLVTQK
;
A
#
# COMPACT_ATOMS: atom_id res chain seq x y z
N MET A 1 -6.28 -4.17 -26.94
CA MET A 1 -7.53 -3.78 -26.25
C MET A 1 -7.19 -2.61 -25.34
N SER A 2 -8.06 -1.60 -25.24
CA SER A 2 -7.85 -0.43 -24.40
C SER A 2 -9.09 -0.16 -23.54
N TYR A 3 -8.92 0.39 -22.32
CA TYR A 3 -9.93 0.46 -21.27
C TYR A 3 -10.22 1.90 -20.84
N ASN A 4 -11.44 2.15 -20.41
CA ASN A 4 -11.83 3.41 -19.79
C ASN A 4 -11.58 3.31 -18.29
N VAL A 5 -10.67 4.15 -17.76
CA VAL A 5 -10.24 4.11 -16.36
C VAL A 5 -10.67 5.38 -15.64
N ALA A 6 -11.29 5.24 -14.48
CA ALA A 6 -11.64 6.36 -13.59
C ALA A 6 -10.73 6.35 -12.36
N ILE A 7 -10.20 7.52 -11.96
CA ILE A 7 -9.41 7.70 -10.74
C ILE A 7 -10.20 8.57 -9.78
N VAL A 8 -10.72 7.96 -8.72
CA VAL A 8 -11.50 8.64 -7.68
C VAL A 8 -10.55 9.10 -6.57
N GLY A 9 -10.51 10.40 -6.30
CA GLY A 9 -9.53 11.03 -5.44
C GLY A 9 -8.25 11.45 -6.19
N SER A 10 -8.37 11.77 -7.47
CA SER A 10 -7.26 12.09 -8.39
C SER A 10 -6.38 13.27 -7.97
N THR A 11 -6.84 14.14 -7.07
CA THR A 11 -6.08 15.30 -6.57
C THR A 11 -5.23 14.98 -5.33
N GLY A 12 -5.47 13.85 -4.68
CA GLY A 12 -4.70 13.37 -3.52
C GLY A 12 -3.33 12.77 -3.93
N ALA A 13 -2.45 12.54 -2.97
CA ALA A 13 -1.12 11.99 -3.22
C ALA A 13 -1.18 10.64 -3.96
N VAL A 14 -1.94 9.68 -3.41
CA VAL A 14 -2.10 8.34 -4.03
C VAL A 14 -2.82 8.42 -5.37
N GLY A 15 -3.84 9.29 -5.53
CA GLY A 15 -4.55 9.44 -6.80
C GLY A 15 -3.67 9.98 -7.92
N ARG A 16 -2.75 10.92 -7.61
CA ARG A 16 -1.73 11.40 -8.55
C ARG A 16 -0.74 10.31 -8.90
N GLU A 17 -0.29 9.56 -7.90
CA GLU A 17 0.61 8.42 -8.11
C GLU A 17 -0.05 7.32 -8.95
N MET A 18 -1.37 7.08 -8.82
CA MET A 18 -2.12 6.17 -9.70
C MET A 18 -2.10 6.65 -11.16
N LEU A 19 -2.27 7.94 -11.40
CA LEU A 19 -2.22 8.51 -12.75
C LEU A 19 -0.83 8.36 -13.35
N GLU A 20 0.22 8.65 -12.58
CA GLU A 20 1.61 8.51 -12.99
C GLU A 20 1.95 7.04 -13.28
N THR A 21 1.59 6.13 -12.36
CA THR A 21 1.83 4.69 -12.50
C THR A 21 1.14 4.10 -13.74
N LEU A 22 -0.11 4.47 -14.02
CA LEU A 22 -0.81 4.02 -15.24
C LEU A 22 -0.08 4.47 -16.51
N SER A 23 0.44 5.70 -16.52
CA SER A 23 1.21 6.24 -17.65
C SER A 23 2.56 5.56 -17.80
N TYR A 24 3.34 5.53 -16.74
CA TYR A 24 4.68 4.93 -16.69
C TYR A 24 4.67 3.45 -17.10
N ARG A 25 3.70 2.68 -16.59
CA ARG A 25 3.53 1.25 -16.93
C ARG A 25 2.84 1.02 -18.27
N LYS A 26 2.52 2.09 -19.00
CA LYS A 26 1.84 2.02 -20.30
C LYS A 26 0.55 1.19 -20.25
N PHE A 27 -0.21 1.33 -19.15
CA PHE A 27 -1.49 0.66 -19.01
C PHE A 27 -2.39 1.03 -20.21
N PRO A 28 -3.08 0.07 -20.83
CA PRO A 28 -3.81 0.31 -22.08
C PRO A 28 -5.09 1.15 -21.85
N CYS A 29 -4.93 2.43 -21.55
CA CYS A 29 -6.01 3.37 -21.37
C CYS A 29 -6.58 3.86 -22.72
N LYS A 30 -7.93 3.77 -22.89
CA LYS A 30 -8.68 4.45 -23.95
C LYS A 30 -9.02 5.87 -23.52
N ASN A 31 -9.67 5.98 -22.35
CA ASN A 31 -9.96 7.24 -21.70
C ASN A 31 -9.55 7.16 -20.22
N VAL A 32 -9.08 8.27 -19.65
CA VAL A 32 -8.80 8.42 -18.21
C VAL A 32 -9.65 9.56 -17.67
N TYR A 33 -10.44 9.27 -16.63
CA TYR A 33 -11.32 10.21 -15.96
C TYR A 33 -10.75 10.56 -14.59
N ALA A 34 -10.29 11.79 -14.41
CA ALA A 34 -9.85 12.31 -13.12
C ALA A 34 -11.06 12.82 -12.33
N LEU A 35 -11.38 12.15 -11.22
CA LEU A 35 -12.57 12.42 -10.40
C LEU A 35 -12.16 12.85 -8.99
N ALA A 36 -12.81 13.90 -8.47
CA ALA A 36 -12.66 14.34 -7.09
C ALA A 36 -13.95 15.04 -6.61
N SER A 37 -13.95 15.59 -5.38
CA SER A 37 -15.06 16.36 -4.85
C SER A 37 -15.33 17.63 -5.66
N LYS A 38 -16.52 18.19 -5.54
CA LYS A 38 -16.90 19.46 -6.20
C LYS A 38 -15.95 20.62 -5.91
N SER A 39 -15.31 20.65 -4.73
CA SER A 39 -14.31 21.67 -4.38
C SER A 39 -13.03 21.60 -5.23
N SER A 40 -12.82 20.51 -5.94
CA SER A 40 -11.70 20.31 -6.86
C SER A 40 -12.09 20.36 -8.34
N LEU A 41 -13.35 20.63 -8.64
CA LEU A 41 -13.84 20.72 -10.02
C LEU A 41 -13.03 21.73 -10.84
N GLY A 42 -12.63 21.32 -12.04
CA GLY A 42 -11.86 22.14 -12.96
C GLY A 42 -10.37 22.27 -12.65
N LYS A 43 -9.88 21.76 -11.51
CA LYS A 43 -8.43 21.63 -11.28
C LYS A 43 -7.81 20.71 -12.32
N GLU A 44 -6.52 20.84 -12.53
CA GLU A 44 -5.77 20.05 -13.47
C GLU A 44 -4.84 19.07 -12.74
N VAL A 45 -4.72 17.87 -13.30
CA VAL A 45 -3.78 16.83 -12.85
C VAL A 45 -3.06 16.24 -14.04
N SER A 46 -1.76 15.96 -13.88
CA SER A 46 -0.96 15.35 -14.92
C SER A 46 -1.30 13.86 -15.10
N PHE A 47 -1.16 13.37 -16.32
CA PHE A 47 -1.19 11.97 -16.69
C PHE A 47 0.03 11.70 -17.58
N GLY A 48 1.12 11.26 -16.96
CA GLY A 48 2.45 11.24 -17.61
C GLY A 48 2.97 12.66 -17.90
N GLU A 49 3.95 12.73 -18.75
CA GLU A 49 4.66 13.99 -19.05
C GLU A 49 3.86 14.93 -19.98
N ASP A 50 3.08 14.37 -20.92
CA ASP A 50 2.51 15.12 -22.04
C ASP A 50 1.02 15.42 -21.93
N LYS A 51 0.32 14.87 -20.93
CA LYS A 51 -1.13 14.96 -20.86
C LYS A 51 -1.62 15.53 -19.54
N VAL A 52 -2.51 16.51 -19.63
CA VAL A 52 -3.20 17.12 -18.51
C VAL A 52 -4.68 16.76 -18.55
N LEU A 53 -5.22 16.34 -17.42
CA LEU A 53 -6.63 15.98 -17.26
C LEU A 53 -7.33 17.02 -16.40
N LYS A 54 -8.52 17.48 -16.85
CA LYS A 54 -9.40 18.31 -16.02
C LYS A 54 -10.19 17.41 -15.06
N VAL A 55 -10.16 17.78 -13.79
CA VAL A 55 -10.87 17.09 -12.73
C VAL A 55 -12.39 17.34 -12.88
N LYS A 56 -13.16 16.24 -12.85
CA LYS A 56 -14.62 16.24 -12.87
C LYS A 56 -15.16 15.93 -11.46
N ALA A 57 -16.37 16.43 -11.18
CA ALA A 57 -17.03 16.11 -9.93
C ALA A 57 -17.44 14.62 -9.90
N LEU A 58 -17.08 13.93 -8.82
CA LEU A 58 -17.40 12.52 -8.60
C LEU A 58 -18.92 12.30 -8.52
N GLU A 59 -19.62 13.21 -7.89
CA GLU A 59 -21.07 13.14 -7.67
C GLU A 59 -21.88 13.12 -8.96
N ASP A 60 -21.35 13.73 -10.03
CA ASP A 60 -22.00 13.87 -11.31
C ASP A 60 -21.49 12.87 -12.37
N PHE A 61 -20.56 11.95 -11.96
CA PHE A 61 -19.96 11.02 -12.89
C PHE A 61 -20.80 9.76 -13.09
N ASP A 62 -21.06 9.43 -14.34
CA ASP A 62 -21.71 8.20 -14.75
C ASP A 62 -20.71 7.05 -14.90
N PHE A 63 -20.68 6.13 -13.93
CA PHE A 63 -19.79 4.97 -13.92
C PHE A 63 -20.06 3.95 -15.02
N SER A 64 -21.18 4.05 -15.77
CA SER A 64 -21.38 3.22 -16.95
C SER A 64 -20.34 3.48 -18.04
N LYS A 65 -19.63 4.61 -17.98
CA LYS A 65 -18.57 5.03 -18.93
C LYS A 65 -17.18 4.47 -18.60
N ALA A 66 -16.99 3.89 -17.41
CA ALA A 66 -15.69 3.37 -16.98
C ALA A 66 -15.72 1.84 -16.87
N ASP A 67 -14.69 1.18 -17.36
CA ASP A 67 -14.50 -0.28 -17.22
C ASP A 67 -13.91 -0.62 -15.84
N ILE A 68 -12.93 0.19 -15.41
CA ILE A 68 -12.22 0.05 -14.14
C ILE A 68 -12.22 1.40 -13.42
N ALA A 69 -12.36 1.39 -12.10
CA ALA A 69 -12.23 2.58 -11.26
C ALA A 69 -11.27 2.33 -10.08
N LEU A 70 -10.22 3.13 -9.98
CA LEU A 70 -9.28 3.11 -8.86
C LEU A 70 -9.70 4.17 -7.83
N PHE A 71 -9.97 3.74 -6.60
CA PHE A 71 -10.48 4.59 -5.53
C PHE A 71 -9.39 4.90 -4.50
N SER A 72 -9.14 6.18 -4.25
CA SER A 72 -8.22 6.66 -3.21
C SER A 72 -8.73 7.92 -2.49
N ALA A 73 -10.04 8.00 -2.25
CA ALA A 73 -10.71 9.18 -1.68
C ALA A 73 -11.21 8.96 -0.23
N GLY A 74 -10.75 7.91 0.44
CA GLY A 74 -11.13 7.58 1.81
C GLY A 74 -12.38 6.70 1.94
N SER A 75 -12.61 6.18 3.15
CA SER A 75 -13.61 5.15 3.42
C SER A 75 -15.04 5.58 3.18
N ASP A 76 -15.40 6.83 3.51
CA ASP A 76 -16.77 7.33 3.33
C ASP A 76 -17.14 7.46 1.85
N VAL A 77 -16.20 7.91 1.03
CA VAL A 77 -16.38 7.99 -0.43
C VAL A 77 -16.50 6.58 -1.03
N SER A 78 -15.64 5.66 -0.63
CA SER A 78 -15.70 4.28 -1.09
C SER A 78 -17.00 3.59 -0.68
N LYS A 79 -17.43 3.74 0.58
CA LYS A 79 -18.71 3.23 1.08
C LYS A 79 -19.89 3.68 0.21
N LYS A 80 -19.89 4.94 -0.21
CA LYS A 80 -21.00 5.54 -0.99
C LYS A 80 -20.92 5.17 -2.47
N PHE A 81 -19.76 5.34 -3.10
CA PHE A 81 -19.64 5.31 -4.57
C PHE A 81 -19.16 3.99 -5.15
N ALA A 82 -18.40 3.17 -4.42
CA ALA A 82 -17.95 1.89 -4.96
C ALA A 82 -19.10 0.92 -5.27
N PRO A 83 -20.16 0.79 -4.44
CA PRO A 83 -21.32 -0.02 -4.80
C PRO A 83 -22.09 0.52 -6.02
N ILE A 84 -22.12 1.86 -6.21
CA ILE A 84 -22.74 2.48 -7.39
C ILE A 84 -21.95 2.11 -8.64
N ALA A 85 -20.64 2.22 -8.61
CA ALA A 85 -19.76 1.82 -9.71
C ALA A 85 -19.91 0.32 -10.03
N GLY A 86 -19.88 -0.54 -9.02
CA GLY A 86 -20.04 -1.99 -9.16
C GLY A 86 -21.37 -2.39 -9.80
N LYS A 87 -22.49 -1.76 -9.42
CA LYS A 87 -23.82 -1.96 -10.02
C LYS A 87 -23.84 -1.56 -11.50
N ASN A 88 -23.05 -0.56 -11.89
CA ASN A 88 -22.88 -0.15 -13.28
C ASN A 88 -21.84 -0.99 -14.04
N LYS A 89 -21.48 -2.17 -13.55
CA LYS A 89 -20.49 -3.09 -14.14
C LYS A 89 -19.09 -2.47 -14.31
N CYS A 90 -18.77 -1.44 -13.54
CA CYS A 90 -17.43 -0.91 -13.41
C CYS A 90 -16.70 -1.69 -12.31
N ILE A 91 -15.54 -2.26 -12.59
CA ILE A 91 -14.76 -2.98 -11.58
C ILE A 91 -14.02 -1.95 -10.72
N VAL A 92 -14.28 -1.96 -9.43
CA VAL A 92 -13.66 -1.04 -8.47
C VAL A 92 -12.45 -1.71 -7.83
N ILE A 93 -11.33 -1.00 -7.79
CA ILE A 93 -10.17 -1.34 -6.97
C ILE A 93 -10.06 -0.26 -5.89
N ASP A 94 -10.38 -0.62 -4.66
CA ASP A 94 -10.52 0.32 -3.54
C ASP A 94 -9.32 0.30 -2.62
N ASN A 95 -8.60 1.42 -2.57
CA ASN A 95 -7.46 1.60 -1.67
C ASN A 95 -7.87 2.03 -0.24
N SER A 96 -9.16 2.29 0.02
CA SER A 96 -9.63 2.59 1.38
C SER A 96 -9.69 1.34 2.26
N SER A 97 -9.83 1.54 3.56
CA SER A 97 -9.98 0.42 4.50
C SER A 97 -11.40 -0.18 4.54
N PHE A 98 -12.39 0.46 3.89
CA PHE A 98 -13.80 0.13 4.13
C PHE A 98 -14.17 -1.30 3.75
N PHE A 99 -13.72 -1.77 2.58
CA PHE A 99 -14.08 -3.09 2.08
C PHE A 99 -13.07 -4.20 2.39
N ARG A 100 -11.92 -3.90 3.00
CA ARG A 100 -10.84 -4.87 3.18
C ARG A 100 -11.25 -6.12 3.94
N MET A 101 -12.09 -5.97 4.98
CA MET A 101 -12.56 -7.11 5.78
C MET A 101 -13.95 -7.61 5.39
N ASP A 102 -14.55 -7.08 4.30
CA ASP A 102 -15.80 -7.62 3.76
C ASP A 102 -15.55 -9.02 3.16
N LYS A 103 -16.36 -10.01 3.59
CA LYS A 103 -16.21 -11.41 3.18
C LYS A 103 -16.44 -11.66 1.68
N ASP A 104 -17.19 -10.76 1.01
CA ASP A 104 -17.55 -10.85 -0.40
C ASP A 104 -16.66 -9.97 -1.29
N VAL A 105 -15.61 -9.37 -0.71
CA VAL A 105 -14.64 -8.54 -1.41
C VAL A 105 -13.25 -9.15 -1.22
N PRO A 106 -12.55 -9.57 -2.30
CA PRO A 106 -11.20 -10.07 -2.19
C PRO A 106 -10.22 -8.96 -1.84
N LEU A 107 -9.23 -9.30 -1.02
CA LEU A 107 -8.12 -8.43 -0.62
C LEU A 107 -6.87 -8.94 -1.34
N ILE A 108 -6.32 -8.18 -2.29
CA ILE A 108 -5.38 -8.70 -3.28
C ILE A 108 -4.02 -8.01 -3.22
N VAL A 109 -2.97 -8.85 -3.15
CA VAL A 109 -1.59 -8.51 -3.51
C VAL A 109 -1.20 -9.44 -4.65
N PRO A 110 -0.98 -8.94 -5.88
CA PRO A 110 -0.80 -9.78 -7.07
C PRO A 110 0.32 -10.82 -6.97
N GLU A 111 1.40 -10.52 -6.28
CA GLU A 111 2.54 -11.43 -6.07
C GLU A 111 2.23 -12.53 -5.03
N VAL A 112 1.19 -12.36 -4.22
CA VAL A 112 0.88 -13.25 -3.08
C VAL A 112 -0.31 -14.16 -3.36
N ASN A 113 -1.46 -13.57 -3.69
CA ASN A 113 -2.72 -14.29 -3.82
C ASN A 113 -3.51 -13.98 -5.11
N PRO A 114 -2.88 -14.00 -6.30
CA PRO A 114 -3.51 -13.62 -7.57
C PRO A 114 -4.71 -14.49 -7.95
N ASN A 115 -4.84 -15.68 -7.37
CA ASN A 115 -5.94 -16.60 -7.67
C ASN A 115 -7.27 -16.17 -7.02
N HIS A 116 -7.24 -15.40 -5.93
CA HIS A 116 -8.45 -14.91 -5.27
C HIS A 116 -9.11 -13.75 -6.04
N ILE A 117 -8.48 -13.25 -7.11
CA ILE A 117 -9.02 -12.11 -7.86
C ILE A 117 -10.41 -12.39 -8.44
N THR A 118 -10.74 -13.64 -8.78
CA THR A 118 -12.05 -14.00 -9.36
C THR A 118 -13.23 -13.78 -8.41
N ASP A 119 -12.98 -13.66 -7.11
CA ASP A 119 -14.00 -13.49 -6.07
C ASP A 119 -14.66 -12.10 -6.10
N PHE A 120 -14.09 -11.14 -6.85
CA PHE A 120 -14.65 -9.79 -7.02
C PHE A 120 -16.06 -9.77 -7.64
N LYS A 121 -16.42 -10.81 -8.38
CA LYS A 121 -17.66 -10.88 -9.18
C LYS A 121 -18.95 -10.68 -8.36
N LYS A 122 -18.90 -10.92 -7.05
CA LYS A 122 -20.06 -10.73 -6.17
C LYS A 122 -20.48 -9.26 -6.06
N LYS A 123 -19.52 -8.34 -5.98
CA LYS A 123 -19.76 -6.90 -5.79
C LYS A 123 -19.15 -6.02 -6.87
N ASN A 124 -18.35 -6.57 -7.78
CA ASN A 124 -17.46 -5.84 -8.68
C ASN A 124 -16.50 -4.91 -7.94
N ILE A 125 -16.07 -5.30 -6.74
CA ILE A 125 -15.13 -4.57 -5.89
C ILE A 125 -13.99 -5.49 -5.49
N ILE A 126 -12.77 -4.96 -5.56
CA ILE A 126 -11.52 -5.56 -5.06
C ILE A 126 -10.94 -4.57 -4.06
N ALA A 127 -10.54 -5.03 -2.90
CA ALA A 127 -9.85 -4.20 -1.91
C ALA A 127 -8.33 -4.27 -2.11
N ASN A 128 -7.69 -3.09 -2.07
CA ASN A 128 -6.25 -2.93 -2.01
C ASN A 128 -5.83 -2.85 -0.53
N PRO A 129 -4.88 -3.66 -0.06
CA PRO A 129 -4.55 -3.74 1.35
C PRO A 129 -3.90 -2.47 1.92
N ASN A 130 -3.65 -2.47 3.23
CA ASN A 130 -2.85 -1.49 3.92
C ASN A 130 -1.40 -1.47 3.40
N CYS A 131 -0.78 -0.29 3.33
CA CYS A 131 0.55 -0.11 2.74
C CYS A 131 1.63 -0.95 3.44
N SER A 132 1.65 -0.97 4.77
CA SER A 132 2.59 -1.79 5.53
C SER A 132 2.27 -3.29 5.34
N THR A 133 1.00 -3.68 5.32
CA THR A 133 0.62 -5.07 5.04
C THR A 133 1.10 -5.54 3.67
N ILE A 134 0.96 -4.72 2.62
CA ILE A 134 1.38 -5.11 1.25
C ILE A 134 2.85 -5.48 1.22
N GLN A 135 3.74 -4.59 1.70
CA GLN A 135 5.19 -4.86 1.65
C GLN A 135 5.56 -6.07 2.53
N MET A 136 4.96 -6.19 3.73
CA MET A 136 5.20 -7.30 4.61
C MET A 136 4.80 -8.64 3.98
N VAL A 137 3.58 -8.79 3.48
CA VAL A 137 3.13 -10.08 2.91
C VAL A 137 3.83 -10.43 1.61
N THR A 138 4.31 -9.45 0.83
CA THR A 138 5.14 -9.66 -0.35
C THR A 138 6.46 -10.35 0.04
N ALA A 139 7.09 -9.89 1.12
CA ALA A 139 8.31 -10.52 1.66
C ALA A 139 8.02 -11.87 2.35
N LEU A 140 6.92 -11.97 3.08
CA LEU A 140 6.59 -13.19 3.83
C LEU A 140 6.12 -14.36 2.96
N SER A 141 5.40 -14.09 1.87
CA SER A 141 4.77 -15.14 1.04
C SER A 141 5.76 -16.20 0.53
N PRO A 142 6.89 -15.84 -0.10
CA PRO A 142 7.85 -16.84 -0.57
C PRO A 142 8.48 -17.64 0.58
N LEU A 143 8.71 -17.03 1.74
CA LEU A 143 9.23 -17.69 2.94
C LEU A 143 8.17 -18.61 3.56
N HIS A 144 6.91 -18.19 3.62
CA HIS A 144 5.83 -18.99 4.16
C HIS A 144 5.58 -20.28 3.38
N LYS A 145 5.66 -20.23 2.06
CA LYS A 145 5.53 -21.41 1.19
C LYS A 145 6.54 -22.50 1.52
N GLU A 146 7.74 -22.13 1.93
CA GLU A 146 8.83 -23.09 2.21
C GLU A 146 8.91 -23.47 3.69
N PHE A 147 8.84 -22.49 4.60
CA PHE A 147 9.16 -22.69 6.02
C PHE A 147 7.95 -22.73 6.94
N ILE A 148 6.76 -22.35 6.46
CA ILE A 148 5.49 -22.30 7.20
C ILE A 148 5.58 -21.37 8.41
N ILE A 149 5.44 -20.08 8.17
CA ILE A 149 5.47 -19.04 9.22
C ILE A 149 4.28 -19.23 10.18
N LYS A 150 4.55 -19.25 11.47
CA LYS A 150 3.58 -19.34 12.55
C LYS A 150 3.34 -18.01 13.23
N LYS A 151 4.43 -17.25 13.47
CA LYS A 151 4.36 -15.96 14.13
C LYS A 151 5.16 -14.90 13.40
N VAL A 152 4.65 -13.69 13.43
CA VAL A 152 5.32 -12.48 12.94
C VAL A 152 5.27 -11.44 14.03
N TYR A 153 6.43 -10.92 14.39
CA TYR A 153 6.58 -9.73 15.22
C TYR A 153 7.17 -8.63 14.35
N VAL A 154 6.50 -7.52 14.25
CA VAL A 154 6.90 -6.44 13.36
C VAL A 154 6.84 -5.09 14.05
N SER A 155 7.93 -4.33 13.96
CA SER A 155 7.93 -2.90 14.27
C SER A 155 8.01 -2.13 12.97
N THR A 156 7.06 -1.22 12.75
CA THR A 156 7.05 -0.39 11.54
C THR A 156 7.62 1.00 11.83
N TYR A 157 8.23 1.59 10.81
CA TYR A 157 8.72 2.97 10.78
C TYR A 157 8.08 3.63 9.57
N GLN A 158 6.88 4.23 9.79
CA GLN A 158 6.03 4.67 8.69
C GLN A 158 6.22 6.15 8.38
N ALA A 159 6.48 6.43 7.12
CA ALA A 159 6.61 7.77 6.57
C ALA A 159 5.32 8.59 6.69
N VAL A 160 5.43 9.90 6.79
CA VAL A 160 4.29 10.82 6.95
C VAL A 160 3.37 10.87 5.72
N SER A 161 3.85 10.53 4.52
CA SER A 161 3.04 10.46 3.31
C SER A 161 1.85 9.51 3.40
N GLY A 162 1.92 8.47 4.28
CA GLY A 162 0.79 7.60 4.58
C GLY A 162 -0.42 8.32 5.19
N ALA A 163 -0.20 9.47 5.82
CA ALA A 163 -1.27 10.35 6.32
C ALA A 163 -1.64 11.48 5.32
N GLY A 164 -1.05 11.48 4.12
CA GLY A 164 -1.39 12.39 3.04
C GLY A 164 -0.55 13.66 2.98
N LYS A 165 -0.91 14.56 2.02
CA LYS A 165 -0.13 15.76 1.72
C LYS A 165 -0.01 16.70 2.92
N ALA A 166 -1.08 16.93 3.66
CA ALA A 166 -1.08 17.82 4.82
C ALA A 166 -0.07 17.38 5.89
N ALA A 167 0.08 16.08 6.10
CA ALA A 167 1.07 15.52 7.03
C ALA A 167 2.52 15.71 6.53
N MET A 168 2.76 15.64 5.22
CA MET A 168 4.06 15.97 4.63
C MET A 168 4.36 17.46 4.78
N ASP A 169 3.38 18.33 4.52
CA ASP A 169 3.51 19.78 4.71
C ASP A 169 3.78 20.13 6.18
N GLU A 170 3.13 19.43 7.12
CA GLU A 170 3.37 19.60 8.57
C GLU A 170 4.81 19.21 8.94
N LEU A 171 5.31 18.06 8.49
CA LEU A 171 6.71 17.68 8.74
C LEU A 171 7.68 18.73 8.20
N PHE A 172 7.45 19.18 6.97
CA PHE A 172 8.30 20.20 6.33
C PHE A 172 8.30 21.50 7.14
N ASN A 173 7.12 22.01 7.51
CA ASN A 173 6.97 23.26 8.23
C ASN A 173 7.55 23.18 9.64
N GLN A 174 7.30 22.09 10.37
CA GLN A 174 7.88 21.87 11.70
C GLN A 174 9.43 21.77 11.63
N THR A 175 9.97 21.06 10.62
CA THR A 175 11.42 20.97 10.43
C THR A 175 12.04 22.32 10.14
N LYS A 176 11.45 23.10 9.22
CA LYS A 176 11.87 24.48 8.93
C LYS A 176 11.79 25.37 10.18
N GLY A 177 10.70 25.24 10.93
CA GLY A 177 10.43 26.03 12.14
C GLY A 177 11.53 25.87 13.21
N VAL A 178 12.10 24.69 13.36
CA VAL A 178 13.22 24.44 14.30
C VAL A 178 14.42 25.35 13.99
N TYR A 179 14.73 25.54 12.72
CA TYR A 179 15.91 26.35 12.31
C TYR A 179 15.66 27.85 12.31
N VAL A 180 14.39 28.28 12.27
CA VAL A 180 14.03 29.72 12.29
C VAL A 180 13.40 30.14 13.62
N ASN A 181 13.49 29.27 14.65
CA ASN A 181 12.93 29.48 15.98
C ASN A 181 11.40 29.78 15.97
N ASP A 182 10.69 29.14 15.05
CA ASP A 182 9.22 29.19 14.93
C ASP A 182 8.65 27.84 15.38
N SER A 183 7.83 27.85 16.42
CA SER A 183 7.24 26.63 16.97
C SER A 183 5.84 26.40 16.44
N SER A 184 5.71 25.76 15.28
CA SER A 184 4.40 25.29 14.81
C SER A 184 3.84 24.18 15.72
N MET A 185 2.53 24.24 15.99
CA MET A 185 1.82 23.21 16.76
C MET A 185 1.47 22.01 15.84
N PRO A 186 1.34 20.79 16.40
CA PRO A 186 0.84 19.66 15.66
C PRO A 186 -0.61 19.89 15.18
N GLU A 187 -0.91 19.56 13.93
CA GLU A 187 -2.23 19.63 13.34
C GLU A 187 -2.74 18.27 12.83
N GLN A 188 -1.87 17.52 12.15
CA GLN A 188 -2.19 16.22 11.58
C GLN A 188 -1.78 15.06 12.51
N PHE A 189 -0.78 15.28 13.35
CA PHE A 189 -0.28 14.29 14.30
C PHE A 189 -0.63 14.68 15.74
N THR A 190 -0.65 13.69 16.63
CA THR A 190 -0.93 13.89 18.06
C THR A 190 0.20 14.60 18.81
N LYS A 191 1.40 14.59 18.25
CA LYS A 191 2.62 15.23 18.76
C LYS A 191 3.43 15.79 17.60
N LYS A 192 4.40 16.68 17.89
CA LYS A 192 5.38 17.12 16.88
C LYS A 192 6.07 15.94 16.26
N ILE A 193 6.13 15.90 14.92
CA ILE A 193 6.76 14.83 14.18
C ILE A 193 8.21 15.15 13.80
N SER A 194 8.57 16.43 13.61
CA SER A 194 9.93 16.78 13.26
C SER A 194 10.91 16.35 14.37
N PHE A 195 11.97 15.65 13.99
CA PHE A 195 13.00 15.09 14.89
C PHE A 195 12.43 14.19 16.01
N ASN A 196 11.31 13.53 15.77
CA ASN A 196 10.60 12.71 16.75
C ASN A 196 10.06 11.43 16.14
N VAL A 197 9.73 10.46 17.01
CA VAL A 197 9.00 9.24 16.65
C VAL A 197 7.72 9.16 17.47
N ILE A 198 6.61 8.79 16.83
CA ILE A 198 5.29 8.74 17.47
C ILE A 198 4.79 7.31 17.41
N PRO A 199 4.77 6.55 18.54
CA PRO A 199 4.30 5.17 18.59
C PRO A 199 2.75 5.11 18.61
N HIS A 200 2.12 5.76 17.63
CA HIS A 200 0.66 5.85 17.52
C HIS A 200 0.27 6.19 16.08
N ILE A 201 -0.41 5.27 15.41
CA ILE A 201 -0.98 5.46 14.07
C ILE A 201 -2.42 4.97 14.07
N ASP A 202 -3.37 5.82 13.64
CA ASP A 202 -4.81 5.57 13.67
C ASP A 202 -5.34 5.57 15.12
N VAL A 203 -6.57 5.16 15.35
CA VAL A 203 -7.25 5.19 16.66
C VAL A 203 -6.87 3.99 17.53
N PHE A 204 -6.89 4.17 18.85
CA PHE A 204 -6.75 3.06 19.78
C PHE A 204 -7.99 2.18 19.78
N MET A 205 -7.78 0.88 19.94
CA MET A 205 -8.78 -0.15 20.12
C MET A 205 -8.86 -0.57 21.60
N ASP A 206 -9.91 -1.32 21.96
CA ASP A 206 -10.20 -1.68 23.36
C ASP A 206 -9.11 -2.55 24.01
N ASP A 207 -8.33 -3.28 23.18
CA ASP A 207 -7.21 -4.12 23.66
C ASP A 207 -5.90 -3.35 23.83
N GLY A 208 -5.92 -2.02 23.59
CA GLY A 208 -4.75 -1.15 23.67
C GLY A 208 -3.87 -1.12 22.40
N SER A 209 -4.17 -1.94 21.41
CA SER A 209 -3.56 -1.82 20.09
C SER A 209 -4.11 -0.62 19.32
N THR A 210 -3.44 -0.21 18.26
CA THR A 210 -4.02 0.75 17.31
C THR A 210 -4.72 0.03 16.17
N LYS A 211 -5.63 0.72 15.50
CA LYS A 211 -6.31 0.18 14.32
C LYS A 211 -5.32 -0.13 13.19
N GLU A 212 -4.21 0.58 13.10
CA GLU A 212 -3.14 0.26 12.15
C GLU A 212 -2.49 -1.09 12.43
N GLU A 213 -2.19 -1.39 13.69
CA GLU A 213 -1.65 -2.68 14.15
C GLU A 213 -2.65 -3.81 13.92
N TRP A 214 -3.92 -3.58 14.23
CA TRP A 214 -5.01 -4.51 13.94
C TRP A 214 -5.11 -4.84 12.44
N LYS A 215 -5.03 -3.82 11.55
CA LYS A 215 -5.06 -4.04 10.09
C LYS A 215 -3.95 -4.98 9.65
N MET A 216 -2.71 -4.78 10.14
CA MET A 216 -1.59 -5.64 9.78
C MET A 216 -1.86 -7.11 10.12
N SER A 217 -2.48 -7.37 11.27
CA SER A 217 -2.83 -8.73 11.69
C SER A 217 -3.94 -9.33 10.82
N VAL A 218 -5.10 -8.70 10.76
CA VAL A 218 -6.27 -9.30 10.09
C VAL A 218 -6.14 -9.36 8.57
N GLU A 219 -5.46 -8.36 7.96
CA GLU A 219 -5.22 -8.35 6.53
C GLU A 219 -4.20 -9.42 6.13
N THR A 220 -3.12 -9.62 6.90
CA THR A 220 -2.17 -10.74 6.70
C THR A 220 -2.87 -12.08 6.73
N ASN A 221 -3.76 -12.29 7.71
CA ASN A 221 -4.54 -13.51 7.81
C ASN A 221 -5.46 -13.73 6.60
N LYS A 222 -6.07 -12.66 6.08
CA LYS A 222 -6.96 -12.75 4.91
C LYS A 222 -6.19 -12.99 3.61
N ILE A 223 -4.99 -12.42 3.48
CA ILE A 223 -4.19 -12.48 2.24
C ILE A 223 -3.35 -13.76 2.18
N LEU A 224 -2.68 -14.11 3.27
CA LEU A 224 -1.63 -15.14 3.28
C LEU A 224 -2.09 -16.44 3.96
N ASP A 225 -2.27 -16.45 5.26
CA ASP A 225 -2.76 -17.61 6.02
C ASP A 225 -3.41 -17.16 7.34
N LYS A 226 -4.65 -17.61 7.58
CA LYS A 226 -5.44 -17.33 8.79
C LYS A 226 -4.80 -17.81 10.10
N ASN A 227 -3.83 -18.72 10.02
CA ASN A 227 -3.17 -19.31 11.20
C ASN A 227 -1.91 -18.54 11.63
N ILE A 228 -1.47 -17.54 10.86
CA ILE A 228 -0.32 -16.72 11.22
C ILE A 228 -0.71 -15.75 12.35
N GLN A 229 -0.01 -15.83 13.47
CA GLN A 229 -0.14 -14.88 14.56
C GLN A 229 0.74 -13.65 14.25
N VAL A 230 0.14 -12.47 14.15
CA VAL A 230 0.87 -11.22 13.87
C VAL A 230 0.73 -10.29 15.07
N THR A 231 1.88 -9.82 15.58
CA THR A 231 1.96 -8.75 16.56
C THR A 231 2.73 -7.60 15.93
N ALA A 232 2.05 -6.48 15.74
CA ALA A 232 2.62 -5.27 15.15
C ALA A 232 2.75 -4.17 16.19
N HIS A 233 3.78 -3.33 16.04
CA HIS A 233 3.94 -2.06 16.74
C HIS A 233 4.22 -0.98 15.71
N CYS A 234 3.26 -0.06 15.52
CA CYS A 234 3.29 0.89 14.43
C CYS A 234 3.76 2.28 14.89
N VAL A 235 4.85 2.76 14.29
CA VAL A 235 5.50 4.02 14.66
C VAL A 235 5.52 4.98 13.46
N ARG A 236 5.08 6.22 13.65
CA ARG A 236 5.26 7.30 12.69
C ARG A 236 6.64 7.93 12.87
N VAL A 237 7.38 8.07 11.78
CA VAL A 237 8.74 8.64 11.78
C VAL A 237 8.83 9.87 10.88
N PRO A 238 9.81 10.76 11.09
CA PRO A 238 9.98 12.01 10.33
C PRO A 238 10.66 11.74 8.96
N VAL A 239 10.06 10.87 8.19
CA VAL A 239 10.45 10.48 6.83
C VAL A 239 9.30 10.84 5.90
N PHE A 240 9.59 11.44 4.74
CA PHE A 240 8.54 11.86 3.81
C PHE A 240 7.87 10.69 3.11
N ILE A 241 8.65 9.80 2.47
CA ILE A 241 8.20 8.66 1.67
C ILE A 241 9.03 7.43 2.05
N GLY A 242 8.41 6.26 1.98
CA GLY A 242 9.01 4.97 2.26
C GLY A 242 8.72 4.47 3.68
N HIS A 243 7.97 3.36 3.78
CA HIS A 243 7.75 2.65 5.04
C HIS A 243 8.80 1.59 5.23
N SER A 244 9.34 1.52 6.43
CA SER A 244 10.28 0.48 6.82
C SER A 244 9.70 -0.42 7.90
N GLU A 245 10.17 -1.65 7.96
CA GLU A 245 9.73 -2.65 8.93
C GLU A 245 10.90 -3.51 9.40
N ALA A 246 11.04 -3.63 10.70
CA ALA A 246 11.88 -4.65 11.34
C ALA A 246 11.01 -5.87 11.61
N ILE A 247 11.24 -6.96 10.87
CA ILE A 247 10.40 -8.15 10.88
C ILE A 247 11.14 -9.32 11.52
N PHE A 248 10.49 -9.96 12.49
CA PHE A 248 10.91 -11.21 13.11
C PHE A 248 9.86 -12.28 12.80
N ILE A 249 10.28 -13.40 12.25
CA ILE A 249 9.39 -14.52 11.99
C ILE A 249 9.81 -15.77 12.76
N GLU A 250 8.81 -16.53 13.19
CA GLU A 250 8.96 -17.88 13.73
C GLU A 250 8.26 -18.86 12.81
N CYS A 251 8.99 -19.85 12.34
CA CYS A 251 8.54 -20.85 11.38
C CYS A 251 8.34 -22.21 12.03
N GLU A 252 7.52 -23.06 11.40
CA GLU A 252 7.38 -24.45 11.80
C GLU A 252 8.65 -25.26 11.50
N LYS A 253 9.25 -25.00 10.34
CA LYS A 253 10.47 -25.65 9.88
C LYS A 253 11.70 -24.82 10.21
N GLU A 254 12.83 -25.49 10.39
CA GLU A 254 14.13 -24.81 10.51
C GLU A 254 14.39 -23.94 9.27
N ILE A 255 14.76 -22.69 9.49
CA ILE A 255 15.04 -21.71 8.44
C ILE A 255 16.54 -21.40 8.41
N ASN A 256 17.12 -21.52 7.22
CA ASN A 256 18.51 -21.17 6.97
C ASN A 256 18.57 -19.82 6.25
N GLU A 257 19.43 -18.91 6.70
CA GLU A 257 19.49 -17.54 6.15
C GLU A 257 19.90 -17.51 4.67
N GLU A 258 20.82 -18.42 4.23
CA GLU A 258 21.23 -18.48 2.83
C GLU A 258 20.10 -18.96 1.94
N LYS A 259 19.36 -19.96 2.40
CA LYS A 259 18.17 -20.45 1.69
C LYS A 259 17.08 -19.36 1.64
N ALA A 260 16.83 -18.66 2.75
CA ALA A 260 15.88 -17.57 2.80
C ALA A 260 16.26 -16.43 1.83
N ARG A 261 17.54 -16.03 1.81
CA ARG A 261 18.09 -15.04 0.89
C ARG A 261 17.92 -15.47 -0.57
N SER A 262 18.20 -16.72 -0.88
CA SER A 262 18.05 -17.30 -2.23
C SER A 262 16.59 -17.31 -2.68
N ILE A 263 15.65 -17.62 -1.79
CA ILE A 263 14.20 -17.59 -2.06
C ILE A 263 13.73 -16.17 -2.34
N LEU A 264 14.10 -15.21 -1.49
CA LEU A 264 13.71 -13.80 -1.63
C LEU A 264 14.26 -13.18 -2.92
N ARG A 265 15.49 -13.50 -3.34
CA ARG A 265 16.08 -13.05 -4.61
C ARG A 265 15.35 -13.51 -5.86
N LYS A 266 14.54 -14.56 -5.75
CA LYS A 266 13.77 -15.14 -6.86
C LYS A 266 12.29 -14.75 -6.80
N ALA A 267 11.89 -14.03 -5.78
CA ALA A 267 10.49 -13.65 -5.58
C ALA A 267 10.14 -12.44 -6.42
N ASP A 268 8.97 -12.48 -7.06
CA ASP A 268 8.44 -11.35 -7.83
C ASP A 268 8.19 -10.15 -6.91
N GLY A 269 8.57 -8.95 -7.36
CA GLY A 269 8.37 -7.70 -6.63
C GLY A 269 9.28 -7.55 -5.39
N VAL A 270 10.34 -8.35 -5.28
CA VAL A 270 11.31 -8.31 -4.17
C VAL A 270 12.71 -8.13 -4.71
N THR A 271 13.41 -7.12 -4.19
CA THR A 271 14.85 -6.92 -4.42
C THR A 271 15.62 -7.08 -3.11
N VAL A 272 16.68 -7.91 -3.13
CA VAL A 272 17.52 -8.17 -1.96
C VAL A 272 18.85 -7.44 -2.08
N VAL A 273 19.05 -6.46 -1.20
CA VAL A 273 20.33 -5.77 -0.98
C VAL A 273 20.78 -6.08 0.43
N ASP A 274 21.61 -7.10 0.58
CA ASP A 274 21.99 -7.65 1.89
C ASP A 274 23.47 -8.04 1.89
N HIS A 275 24.31 -7.04 2.16
CA HIS A 275 25.74 -7.21 2.32
C HIS A 275 26.14 -6.85 3.76
N ARG A 276 27.05 -7.64 4.36
CA ARG A 276 27.57 -7.39 5.72
C ARG A 276 28.73 -6.38 5.67
N ALA A 277 28.43 -5.21 5.12
CA ALA A 277 29.36 -4.09 4.97
C ALA A 277 28.59 -2.78 5.17
N ASP A 278 29.31 -1.69 5.32
CA ASP A 278 28.72 -0.37 5.30
C ASP A 278 27.94 -0.17 3.98
N GLU A 279 26.81 0.52 4.05
CA GLU A 279 25.91 0.73 2.91
C GLU A 279 25.28 -0.55 2.28
N GLY A 280 25.44 -1.70 2.93
CA GLY A 280 24.91 -3.00 2.44
C GLY A 280 23.43 -3.24 2.72
N TYR A 281 22.63 -2.19 2.87
CA TYR A 281 21.18 -2.22 3.16
C TYR A 281 20.50 -1.03 2.49
N VAL A 282 19.17 -1.05 2.42
CA VAL A 282 18.36 0.01 1.79
C VAL A 282 17.53 0.74 2.83
N THR A 283 17.42 2.06 2.66
CA THR A 283 16.68 2.97 3.55
C THR A 283 15.47 3.59 2.82
N PRO A 284 14.54 4.24 3.54
CA PRO A 284 13.41 4.91 2.92
C PRO A 284 13.78 5.95 1.85
N ALA A 285 14.90 6.66 2.04
CA ALA A 285 15.32 7.70 1.11
C ALA A 285 15.68 7.16 -0.29
N GLU A 286 16.11 5.90 -0.37
CA GLU A 286 16.54 5.25 -1.60
C GLU A 286 15.39 4.59 -2.35
N VAL A 287 14.28 4.25 -1.64
CA VAL A 287 13.14 3.56 -2.27
C VAL A 287 12.03 4.50 -2.74
N ALA A 288 12.15 5.78 -2.48
CA ALA A 288 11.16 6.75 -2.98
C ALA A 288 11.19 6.78 -4.52
N GLY A 289 10.08 6.41 -5.15
CA GLY A 289 9.95 6.27 -6.59
C GLY A 289 10.25 4.87 -7.13
N GLU A 290 10.64 3.91 -6.29
CA GLU A 290 10.92 2.53 -6.69
C GLU A 290 9.67 1.63 -6.58
N ASP A 291 9.62 0.58 -7.40
CA ASP A 291 8.46 -0.32 -7.49
C ASP A 291 8.56 -1.53 -6.55
N ASP A 292 9.78 -1.98 -6.22
CA ASP A 292 10.02 -3.21 -5.48
C ASP A 292 9.93 -3.04 -3.95
N VAL A 293 9.74 -4.17 -3.31
CA VAL A 293 9.96 -4.34 -1.87
C VAL A 293 11.41 -4.73 -1.65
N TYR A 294 12.16 -3.90 -0.94
CA TYR A 294 13.59 -4.12 -0.69
C TYR A 294 13.80 -4.83 0.64
N ILE A 295 14.61 -5.88 0.61
CA ILE A 295 14.94 -6.69 1.78
C ILE A 295 16.43 -6.61 2.08
N SER A 296 16.75 -6.34 3.33
CA SER A 296 18.11 -6.21 3.84
C SER A 296 18.23 -6.85 5.22
N ARG A 297 19.46 -6.93 5.74
CA ARG A 297 19.75 -7.33 7.13
C ARG A 297 19.18 -8.71 7.49
N ILE A 298 19.17 -9.63 6.53
CA ILE A 298 18.71 -11.01 6.72
C ILE A 298 19.69 -11.73 7.64
N ARG A 299 19.19 -12.22 8.77
CA ARG A 299 19.99 -12.96 9.75
C ARG A 299 19.15 -13.97 10.51
N GLN A 300 19.75 -15.09 10.82
CA GLN A 300 19.17 -16.08 11.73
C GLN A 300 19.34 -15.62 13.18
N ASN A 301 18.38 -15.97 14.01
CA ASN A 301 18.49 -15.77 15.45
C ASN A 301 19.27 -16.96 16.05
N ASN A 302 20.33 -16.67 16.81
CA ASN A 302 21.18 -17.69 17.43
C ASN A 302 20.47 -18.55 18.50
N PHE A 303 19.31 -18.11 19.00
CA PHE A 303 18.56 -18.81 20.05
C PHE A 303 17.57 -19.85 19.51
N ASN A 304 17.12 -19.70 18.29
CA ASN A 304 16.15 -20.62 17.68
C ASN A 304 16.35 -20.67 16.17
N LYS A 305 16.65 -21.88 15.67
CA LYS A 305 16.88 -22.13 14.24
C LYS A 305 15.62 -21.95 13.36
N ASN A 306 14.45 -21.87 13.98
CA ASN A 306 13.20 -21.63 13.28
C ASN A 306 12.87 -20.12 13.12
N ASN A 307 13.76 -19.25 13.60
CA ASN A 307 13.55 -17.79 13.57
C ASN A 307 14.43 -17.12 12.53
N LEU A 308 13.89 -16.12 11.87
CA LEU A 308 14.61 -15.21 10.98
C LEU A 308 14.26 -13.77 11.30
N VAL A 309 15.23 -12.89 11.12
CA VAL A 309 15.07 -11.44 11.27
C VAL A 309 15.53 -10.77 9.99
N PHE A 310 14.77 -9.79 9.50
CA PHE A 310 15.17 -9.01 8.34
C PHE A 310 14.55 -7.61 8.37
N TRP A 311 15.10 -6.73 7.56
CA TRP A 311 14.63 -5.39 7.30
C TRP A 311 13.90 -5.37 5.98
N CYS A 312 12.71 -4.74 5.94
CA CYS A 312 11.87 -4.59 4.77
C CYS A 312 11.56 -3.10 4.56
N VAL A 313 11.66 -2.62 3.34
CA VAL A 313 11.34 -1.22 3.02
C VAL A 313 10.77 -1.12 1.61
N SER A 314 9.78 -0.25 1.42
CA SER A 314 9.25 0.07 0.08
C SER A 314 8.63 1.47 0.03
N ASP A 315 8.41 1.99 -1.17
CA ASP A 315 7.61 3.19 -1.38
C ASP A 315 6.14 2.91 -1.05
N ASN A 316 5.65 3.55 0.00
CA ASN A 316 4.28 3.36 0.51
C ASN A 316 3.20 4.00 -0.38
N LEU A 317 3.54 4.94 -1.26
CA LEU A 317 2.61 5.53 -2.22
C LEU A 317 2.54 4.68 -3.50
N ARG A 318 3.64 4.01 -3.87
CA ARG A 318 3.73 3.12 -5.03
C ARG A 318 3.32 1.70 -4.66
N LYS A 319 4.27 0.85 -4.27
CA LYS A 319 3.94 -0.55 -3.93
C LYS A 319 2.91 -0.65 -2.81
N GLY A 320 2.98 0.24 -1.82
CA GLY A 320 2.01 0.27 -0.73
C GLY A 320 0.60 0.73 -1.11
N ALA A 321 0.39 1.30 -2.31
CA ALA A 321 -0.91 1.87 -2.69
C ALA A 321 -1.15 1.85 -4.22
N ALA A 322 -0.64 2.86 -4.95
CA ALA A 322 -0.97 3.10 -6.34
C ALA A 322 -0.51 1.97 -7.26
N LEU A 323 0.74 1.53 -7.13
CA LEU A 323 1.29 0.46 -7.94
C LEU A 323 0.55 -0.85 -7.73
N ASN A 324 0.30 -1.25 -6.47
CA ASN A 324 -0.45 -2.48 -6.21
C ASN A 324 -1.86 -2.43 -6.81
N ALA A 325 -2.53 -1.27 -6.75
CA ALA A 325 -3.85 -1.09 -7.38
C ALA A 325 -3.78 -1.21 -8.92
N VAL A 326 -2.75 -0.63 -9.55
CA VAL A 326 -2.54 -0.77 -11.00
C VAL A 326 -2.17 -2.21 -11.37
N GLN A 327 -1.32 -2.88 -10.61
CA GLN A 327 -0.99 -4.30 -10.79
C GLN A 327 -2.24 -5.21 -10.67
N ILE A 328 -3.18 -4.89 -9.78
CA ILE A 328 -4.48 -5.58 -9.71
C ILE A 328 -5.27 -5.36 -11.01
N ALA A 329 -5.26 -4.14 -11.56
CA ALA A 329 -5.92 -3.86 -12.85
C ALA A 329 -5.24 -4.62 -14.00
N GLU A 330 -3.92 -4.70 -14.04
CA GLU A 330 -3.15 -5.48 -15.00
C GLU A 330 -3.48 -6.99 -14.88
N LEU A 331 -3.59 -7.50 -13.65
CA LEU A 331 -3.97 -8.89 -13.40
C LEU A 331 -5.39 -9.20 -13.92
N LEU A 332 -6.34 -8.27 -13.74
CA LEU A 332 -7.69 -8.41 -14.29
C LEU A 332 -7.67 -8.51 -15.82
N ILE A 333 -6.86 -7.69 -16.48
CA ILE A 333 -6.73 -7.67 -17.95
C ILE A 333 -6.05 -8.96 -18.44
N SER A 334 -4.94 -9.36 -17.83
CA SER A 334 -4.19 -10.57 -18.21
C SER A 334 -5.06 -11.84 -18.11
N LYS A 335 -5.93 -11.89 -17.10
CA LYS A 335 -6.91 -12.98 -16.91
C LYS A 335 -8.19 -12.80 -17.72
N LYS A 336 -8.31 -11.76 -18.57
CA LYS A 336 -9.50 -11.46 -19.41
C LYS A 336 -10.79 -11.32 -18.59
N LEU A 337 -10.70 -10.73 -17.40
CA LEU A 337 -11.83 -10.57 -16.48
C LEU A 337 -12.57 -9.23 -16.65
N VAL A 338 -12.06 -8.32 -17.47
CA VAL A 338 -12.66 -7.00 -17.75
C VAL A 338 -13.44 -7.06 -19.07
N THR A 339 -14.72 -6.76 -19.01
CA THR A 339 -15.54 -6.56 -20.21
C THR A 339 -15.44 -5.09 -20.62
N GLN A 340 -15.00 -4.83 -21.84
CA GLN A 340 -14.93 -3.47 -22.41
C GLN A 340 -16.33 -2.90 -22.68
N LYS A 341 -16.45 -1.58 -22.50
CA LYS A 341 -17.65 -0.79 -22.82
C LYS A 341 -17.44 0.07 -24.06
#